data_280c142247c992ec50b0e99f6fe468fa
#
_entry.id   280c142247c992ec50b0e99f6fe468fa
#
_cell.length_a   1.000
_cell.length_b   1.000
_cell.length_c   1.000
_cell.angle_alpha   90.00
_cell.angle_beta   90.00
_cell.angle_gamma   90.00
#
_symmetry.space_group_name_H-M   'P 1'
#
loop_
_entity.id
_entity.type
_entity.pdbx_description
1 polymer ?
#
loop_
_entity_poly.entity_id
_entity_poly.type
_entity_poly.pdbx_seq_one_letter_code
_entity_poly.pdbx_strand_id
1 'polypeptide(L)'
;MGLFSGIGKMIGGFAKRAAAKRAQRAARKAKEDATGKLNSLENSRQNLVNPYDNVKDLSALASDLSGKLSNPFASLGVATGAAEMQNEQTDVALANTLDTIRATGGGAGGATALAQAALQSKKGVSASIESQEASNAKLKAQGQQQLERATLEEGKRIQNTEINEGAREQNAMARGRAFKFNATETRQNNKINYTR
;
A
#
# COMPACT_ATOMS: atom_id res chain seq x y z
N MET A 1 23.61 -93.99 -42.44
CA MET A 1 23.81 -93.25 -41.18
C MET A 1 23.24 -91.81 -41.30
N GLY A 2 21.93 -91.61 -41.01
CA GLY A 2 21.31 -90.26 -41.20
C GLY A 2 20.10 -89.94 -40.32
N LEU A 3 19.59 -90.91 -39.53
CA LEU A 3 18.34 -90.74 -38.78
C LEU A 3 18.48 -90.14 -37.38
N PHE A 4 19.68 -90.17 -36.79
CA PHE A 4 19.93 -89.59 -35.45
C PHE A 4 20.28 -88.07 -35.39
N SER A 5 20.67 -87.53 -36.54
CA SER A 5 21.03 -86.09 -36.63
C SER A 5 19.80 -85.15 -36.60
N GLY A 6 18.64 -85.67 -37.05
CA GLY A 6 17.42 -84.87 -37.08
C GLY A 6 16.72 -84.69 -35.69
N ILE A 7 16.82 -85.74 -34.85
CA ILE A 7 16.15 -85.76 -33.54
C ILE A 7 16.87 -84.75 -32.55
N GLY A 8 18.21 -84.65 -32.59
CA GLY A 8 18.98 -83.77 -31.80
C GLY A 8 18.68 -82.27 -32.08
N LYS A 9 18.46 -81.91 -33.36
CA LYS A 9 18.12 -80.55 -33.76
C LYS A 9 16.66 -80.18 -33.37
N MET A 10 15.75 -81.12 -33.39
CA MET A 10 14.36 -80.90 -32.96
C MET A 10 14.29 -80.70 -31.43
N ILE A 11 14.97 -81.53 -30.64
CA ILE A 11 15.00 -81.41 -29.18
C ILE A 11 15.70 -80.09 -28.74
N GLY A 12 16.79 -79.68 -29.38
CA GLY A 12 17.44 -78.44 -29.15
C GLY A 12 16.58 -77.19 -29.48
N GLY A 13 15.69 -77.34 -30.52
CA GLY A 13 14.72 -76.27 -30.87
C GLY A 13 13.65 -76.06 -29.84
N PHE A 14 13.09 -77.17 -29.29
CA PHE A 14 12.05 -77.14 -28.25
C PHE A 14 12.61 -76.63 -26.92
N ALA A 15 13.82 -77.00 -26.53
CA ALA A 15 14.51 -76.51 -25.33
C ALA A 15 14.79 -74.97 -25.41
N LYS A 16 15.23 -74.50 -26.57
CA LYS A 16 15.44 -73.06 -26.82
C LYS A 16 14.14 -72.25 -26.76
N ARG A 17 13.07 -72.79 -27.33
CA ARG A 17 11.74 -72.13 -27.27
C ARG A 17 11.15 -72.13 -25.86
N ALA A 18 11.33 -73.22 -25.09
CA ALA A 18 10.92 -73.27 -23.69
C ALA A 18 11.73 -72.31 -22.82
N ALA A 19 13.02 -72.19 -23.02
CA ALA A 19 13.88 -71.24 -22.34
C ALA A 19 13.48 -69.77 -22.67
N ALA A 20 13.21 -69.48 -23.95
CA ALA A 20 12.74 -68.19 -24.39
C ALA A 20 11.39 -67.79 -23.76
N LYS A 21 10.45 -68.73 -23.70
CA LYS A 21 9.16 -68.52 -23.03
C LYS A 21 9.31 -68.31 -21.52
N ARG A 22 10.22 -69.01 -20.86
CA ARG A 22 10.52 -68.79 -19.42
C ARG A 22 11.17 -67.40 -19.20
N ALA A 23 12.13 -67.00 -20.03
CA ALA A 23 12.73 -65.68 -20.00
C ALA A 23 11.72 -64.56 -20.21
N GLN A 24 10.79 -64.72 -21.19
CA GLN A 24 9.72 -63.75 -21.41
C GLN A 24 8.75 -63.65 -20.22
N ARG A 25 8.39 -64.79 -19.61
CA ARG A 25 7.53 -64.75 -18.40
C ARG A 25 8.26 -64.11 -17.21
N ALA A 26 9.53 -64.42 -17.01
CA ALA A 26 10.34 -63.78 -15.98
C ALA A 26 10.48 -62.26 -16.19
N ALA A 27 10.72 -61.81 -17.43
CA ALA A 27 10.79 -60.40 -17.80
C ALA A 27 9.45 -59.67 -17.58
N ARG A 28 8.32 -60.30 -17.95
CA ARG A 28 6.98 -59.73 -17.68
C ARG A 28 6.72 -59.59 -16.19
N LYS A 29 7.00 -60.63 -15.39
CA LYS A 29 6.84 -60.59 -13.94
C LYS A 29 7.73 -59.53 -13.32
N ALA A 30 8.99 -59.43 -13.70
CA ALA A 30 9.89 -58.38 -13.23
C ALA A 30 9.38 -56.98 -13.59
N LYS A 31 8.79 -56.78 -14.78
CA LYS A 31 8.19 -55.50 -15.17
C LYS A 31 6.93 -55.19 -14.33
N GLU A 32 6.07 -56.20 -14.09
CA GLU A 32 4.87 -56.05 -13.24
C GLU A 32 5.26 -55.70 -11.79
N ASP A 33 6.25 -56.40 -11.22
CA ASP A 33 6.78 -56.13 -9.86
C ASP A 33 7.42 -54.75 -9.76
N ALA A 34 8.18 -54.31 -10.77
CA ALA A 34 8.78 -52.99 -10.85
C ALA A 34 7.70 -51.89 -10.95
N THR A 35 6.66 -52.11 -11.77
CA THR A 35 5.52 -51.19 -11.92
C THR A 35 4.72 -51.13 -10.64
N GLY A 36 4.49 -52.24 -9.95
CA GLY A 36 3.83 -52.27 -8.63
C GLY A 36 4.60 -51.46 -7.57
N LYS A 37 5.92 -51.64 -7.49
CA LYS A 37 6.78 -50.85 -6.59
C LYS A 37 6.75 -49.38 -6.94
N LEU A 38 6.81 -49.03 -8.23
CA LEU A 38 6.74 -47.62 -8.67
C LEU A 38 5.43 -46.97 -8.24
N ASN A 39 4.28 -47.66 -8.45
CA ASN A 39 2.97 -47.16 -8.06
C ASN A 39 2.86 -47.02 -6.54
N SER A 40 3.39 -47.96 -5.78
CA SER A 40 3.40 -47.85 -4.31
C SER A 40 4.25 -46.68 -3.80
N LEU A 41 5.42 -46.44 -4.39
CA LEU A 41 6.26 -45.31 -4.08
C LEU A 41 5.61 -43.97 -4.49
N GLU A 42 4.92 -43.94 -5.64
CA GLU A 42 4.20 -42.73 -6.07
C GLU A 42 3.03 -42.41 -5.13
N ASN A 43 2.29 -43.43 -4.66
CA ASN A 43 1.19 -43.23 -3.71
C ASN A 43 1.68 -42.85 -2.30
N SER A 44 2.90 -43.22 -1.91
CA SER A 44 3.52 -42.84 -0.63
C SER A 44 4.23 -41.50 -0.67
N ARG A 45 4.30 -40.85 -1.84
CA ARG A 45 4.92 -39.52 -1.96
C ARG A 45 4.14 -38.46 -1.20
N GLN A 46 4.87 -37.54 -0.58
CA GLN A 46 4.29 -36.36 0.03
C GLN A 46 3.59 -35.49 -1.04
N ASN A 47 2.49 -34.88 -0.63
CA ASN A 47 1.80 -33.91 -1.47
C ASN A 47 2.71 -32.74 -1.85
N LEU A 48 2.56 -32.26 -3.08
CA LEU A 48 3.30 -31.10 -3.56
C LEU A 48 2.78 -29.85 -2.85
N VAL A 49 3.56 -29.32 -1.91
CA VAL A 49 3.24 -28.07 -1.24
C VAL A 49 3.78 -26.92 -2.10
N ASN A 50 2.88 -26.05 -2.53
CA ASN A 50 3.27 -24.85 -3.25
C ASN A 50 3.69 -23.76 -2.23
N PRO A 51 4.96 -23.29 -2.27
CA PRO A 51 5.45 -22.28 -1.32
C PRO A 51 4.77 -20.91 -1.48
N TYR A 52 4.02 -20.69 -2.56
CA TYR A 52 3.35 -19.42 -2.87
C TYR A 52 1.87 -19.39 -2.49
N ASP A 53 1.28 -20.50 -2.01
CA ASP A 53 -0.16 -20.57 -1.68
C ASP A 53 -0.57 -19.65 -0.51
N ASN A 54 0.39 -19.21 0.33
CA ASN A 54 0.14 -18.35 1.49
C ASN A 54 0.49 -16.86 1.24
N VAL A 55 0.84 -16.49 0.02
CA VAL A 55 1.07 -15.08 -0.30
C VAL A 55 -0.28 -14.39 -0.43
N LYS A 56 -0.52 -13.40 0.45
CA LYS A 56 -1.76 -12.62 0.51
C LYS A 56 -1.46 -11.16 0.19
N ASP A 57 -2.45 -10.46 -0.31
CA ASP A 57 -2.44 -9.01 -0.42
C ASP A 57 -2.37 -8.38 0.99
N LEU A 58 -1.46 -7.44 1.19
CA LEU A 58 -1.26 -6.71 2.44
C LEU A 58 -1.73 -5.25 2.35
N SER A 59 -2.39 -4.86 1.26
CA SER A 59 -2.89 -3.49 1.06
C SER A 59 -3.83 -3.05 2.18
N ALA A 60 -4.63 -3.98 2.72
CA ALA A 60 -5.52 -3.73 3.86
C ALA A 60 -4.79 -3.30 5.15
N LEU A 61 -3.47 -3.53 5.26
CA LEU A 61 -2.66 -3.03 6.38
C LEU A 61 -2.21 -1.58 6.20
N ALA A 62 -2.34 -1.02 5.00
CA ALA A 62 -2.08 0.38 4.74
C ALA A 62 -3.24 1.22 5.27
N SER A 63 -3.04 1.87 6.43
CA SER A 63 -4.05 2.78 6.99
C SER A 63 -4.08 4.10 6.22
N ASP A 64 -5.29 4.63 5.99
CA ASP A 64 -5.50 5.97 5.48
C ASP A 64 -5.23 7.00 6.57
N LEU A 65 -4.31 7.91 6.33
CA LEU A 65 -3.93 8.98 7.24
C LEU A 65 -4.59 10.32 6.89
N SER A 66 -5.41 10.39 5.84
CA SER A 66 -6.07 11.62 5.39
C SER A 66 -6.90 12.28 6.50
N GLY A 67 -7.57 11.49 7.33
CA GLY A 67 -8.36 11.97 8.48
C GLY A 67 -7.53 12.57 9.62
N LYS A 68 -6.20 12.41 9.62
CA LYS A 68 -5.28 13.02 10.60
C LYS A 68 -4.67 14.33 10.10
N LEU A 69 -4.85 14.63 8.82
CA LEU A 69 -4.39 15.88 8.23
C LEU A 69 -5.34 17.01 8.61
N SER A 70 -4.79 18.16 8.95
CA SER A 70 -5.58 19.35 9.30
C SER A 70 -4.88 20.61 8.80
N ASN A 71 -5.66 21.64 8.57
CA ASN A 71 -5.11 22.95 8.26
C ASN A 71 -4.62 23.61 9.57
N PRO A 72 -3.31 23.82 9.77
CA PRO A 72 -2.76 24.40 11.00
C PRO A 72 -3.20 25.85 11.22
N PHE A 73 -3.66 26.53 10.16
CA PHE A 73 -4.09 27.93 10.21
C PHE A 73 -5.62 28.07 10.35
N ALA A 74 -6.38 26.98 10.47
CA ALA A 74 -7.84 27.03 10.53
C ALA A 74 -8.36 27.86 11.70
N SER A 75 -7.68 27.82 12.84
CA SER A 75 -8.05 28.51 14.08
C SER A 75 -7.47 29.91 14.24
N LEU A 76 -6.77 30.44 13.23
CA LEU A 76 -6.25 31.81 13.32
C LEU A 76 -7.38 32.84 13.53
N GLY A 77 -7.29 33.62 14.58
CA GLY A 77 -8.16 34.75 14.87
C GLY A 77 -7.41 36.07 14.81
N VAL A 78 -8.16 37.17 14.84
CA VAL A 78 -7.60 38.49 14.98
C VAL A 78 -7.26 38.72 16.45
N ALA A 79 -6.09 39.29 16.74
CA ALA A 79 -5.70 39.72 18.09
C ALA A 79 -6.36 41.07 18.39
N THR A 80 -7.58 41.04 18.94
CA THR A 80 -8.34 42.27 19.26
C THR A 80 -7.87 42.96 20.52
N GLY A 81 -7.23 42.23 21.44
CA GLY A 81 -6.83 42.81 22.75
C GLY A 81 -5.90 44.01 22.66
N ALA A 82 -4.96 44.06 21.71
CA ALA A 82 -4.12 45.21 21.47
C ALA A 82 -4.92 46.42 20.91
N ALA A 83 -5.90 46.15 20.06
CA ALA A 83 -6.77 47.16 19.49
C ALA A 83 -7.75 47.73 20.52
N GLU A 84 -8.26 46.90 21.42
CA GLU A 84 -9.11 47.30 22.55
C GLU A 84 -8.33 48.17 23.51
N MET A 85 -7.12 47.76 23.89
CA MET A 85 -6.23 48.55 24.77
C MET A 85 -5.89 49.91 24.14
N GLN A 86 -5.60 49.98 22.84
CA GLN A 86 -5.31 51.20 22.14
C GLN A 86 -6.53 52.13 22.06
N ASN A 87 -7.72 51.58 21.85
CA ASN A 87 -8.97 52.33 21.90
C ASN A 87 -9.23 52.92 23.30
N GLU A 88 -9.04 52.11 24.36
CA GLU A 88 -9.22 52.51 25.73
C GLU A 88 -8.23 53.61 26.10
N GLN A 89 -6.96 53.47 25.76
CA GLN A 89 -5.94 54.53 25.99
C GLN A 89 -6.29 55.82 25.24
N THR A 90 -6.82 55.69 23.99
CA THR A 90 -7.24 56.85 23.22
C THR A 90 -8.41 57.54 23.89
N ASP A 91 -9.41 56.80 24.36
CA ASP A 91 -10.58 57.34 25.01
C ASP A 91 -10.23 58.02 26.36
N VAL A 92 -9.30 57.45 27.16
CA VAL A 92 -8.79 58.06 28.39
C VAL A 92 -8.02 59.32 28.10
N ALA A 93 -7.13 59.32 27.08
CA ALA A 93 -6.38 60.51 26.68
C ALA A 93 -7.30 61.61 26.18
N LEU A 94 -8.37 61.24 25.47
CA LEU A 94 -9.40 62.15 24.98
C LEU A 94 -10.16 62.85 26.14
N ALA A 95 -10.60 62.03 27.13
CA ALA A 95 -11.27 62.53 28.30
C ALA A 95 -10.41 63.53 29.09
N ASN A 96 -9.15 63.20 29.38
CA ASN A 96 -8.23 64.02 30.08
C ASN A 96 -7.91 65.37 29.35
N THR A 97 -7.78 65.26 28.02
CA THR A 97 -7.52 66.46 27.20
C THR A 97 -8.76 67.37 27.12
N LEU A 98 -9.96 66.78 27.05
CA LEU A 98 -11.22 67.50 27.05
C LEU A 98 -11.42 68.26 28.33
N ASP A 99 -11.10 67.68 29.50
CA ASP A 99 -11.16 68.29 30.78
C ASP A 99 -10.17 69.44 30.91
N THR A 100 -8.96 69.30 30.38
CA THR A 100 -7.95 70.35 30.30
C THR A 100 -8.43 71.52 29.43
N ILE A 101 -9.02 71.31 28.28
CA ILE A 101 -9.55 72.30 27.38
C ILE A 101 -10.72 73.04 28.08
N ARG A 102 -11.57 72.38 28.82
CA ARG A 102 -12.64 73.00 29.61
C ARG A 102 -12.07 73.91 30.74
N ALA A 103 -11.07 73.40 31.44
CA ALA A 103 -10.44 74.13 32.54
C ALA A 103 -9.70 75.41 32.09
N THR A 104 -9.12 75.38 30.89
CA THR A 104 -8.33 76.48 30.30
C THR A 104 -9.14 77.42 29.43
N GLY A 105 -10.45 77.25 29.30
CA GLY A 105 -11.30 78.11 28.48
C GLY A 105 -11.10 77.92 26.95
N GLY A 106 -10.52 76.77 26.55
CA GLY A 106 -10.27 76.48 25.14
C GLY A 106 -11.60 76.36 24.37
N GLY A 107 -11.75 77.18 23.33
CA GLY A 107 -12.99 77.27 22.56
C GLY A 107 -13.26 76.04 21.70
N ALA A 108 -14.38 76.04 20.96
CA ALA A 108 -14.87 75.00 20.09
C ALA A 108 -13.81 74.42 19.12
N GLY A 109 -12.82 75.14 18.69
CA GLY A 109 -11.71 74.70 17.83
C GLY A 109 -10.84 73.59 18.42
N GLY A 110 -10.56 73.66 19.77
CA GLY A 110 -9.77 72.61 20.46
C GLY A 110 -10.52 71.27 20.54
N ALA A 111 -11.83 71.35 20.82
CA ALA A 111 -12.68 70.14 20.85
C ALA A 111 -12.80 69.45 19.47
N THR A 112 -12.87 70.25 18.39
CA THR A 112 -12.95 69.72 17.02
C THR A 112 -11.64 69.03 16.60
N ALA A 113 -10.46 69.65 16.91
CA ALA A 113 -9.16 69.07 16.63
C ALA A 113 -8.96 67.73 17.39
N LEU A 114 -9.40 67.68 18.63
CA LEU A 114 -9.33 66.48 19.46
C LEU A 114 -10.22 65.35 18.93
N ALA A 115 -11.46 65.66 18.49
CA ALA A 115 -12.36 64.69 17.88
C ALA A 115 -11.76 64.15 16.59
N GLN A 116 -11.11 64.99 15.76
CA GLN A 116 -10.43 64.52 14.54
C GLN A 116 -9.23 63.62 14.86
N ALA A 117 -8.44 63.89 15.84
CA ALA A 117 -7.31 63.03 16.26
C ALA A 117 -7.80 61.68 16.76
N ALA A 118 -8.90 61.64 17.53
CA ALA A 118 -9.52 60.39 17.97
C ALA A 118 -10.05 59.57 16.83
N LEU A 119 -10.72 60.21 15.88
CA LEU A 119 -11.23 59.55 14.65
C LEU A 119 -10.07 58.93 13.83
N GLN A 120 -8.95 59.65 13.72
CA GLN A 120 -7.79 59.18 13.00
C GLN A 120 -7.11 57.99 13.73
N SER A 121 -7.02 58.00 15.05
CA SER A 121 -6.52 56.89 15.86
C SER A 121 -7.42 55.64 15.67
N LYS A 122 -8.74 55.77 15.78
CA LYS A 122 -9.68 54.69 15.59
C LYS A 122 -9.64 54.11 14.15
N LYS A 123 -9.46 54.95 13.14
CA LYS A 123 -9.22 54.48 11.76
C LYS A 123 -7.91 53.68 11.62
N GLY A 124 -6.86 54.08 12.30
CA GLY A 124 -5.59 53.34 12.33
C GLY A 124 -5.75 51.96 12.94
N VAL A 125 -6.49 51.85 14.03
CA VAL A 125 -6.82 50.53 14.66
C VAL A 125 -7.63 49.66 13.72
N SER A 126 -8.67 50.20 13.08
CA SER A 126 -9.47 49.44 12.11
C SER A 126 -8.63 48.94 10.93
N ALA A 127 -7.76 49.79 10.36
CA ALA A 127 -6.88 49.38 9.26
C ALA A 127 -5.86 48.28 9.70
N SER A 128 -5.39 48.31 10.95
CA SER A 128 -4.55 47.22 11.48
C SER A 128 -5.31 45.90 11.60
N ILE A 129 -6.54 45.92 12.08
CA ILE A 129 -7.42 44.77 12.18
C ILE A 129 -7.69 44.19 10.80
N GLU A 130 -8.09 45.00 9.81
CA GLU A 130 -8.31 44.60 8.44
C GLU A 130 -7.07 43.93 7.80
N SER A 131 -5.88 44.52 8.08
CA SER A 131 -4.61 43.94 7.60
C SER A 131 -4.33 42.57 8.21
N GLN A 132 -4.61 42.37 9.50
CA GLN A 132 -4.48 41.08 10.18
C GLN A 132 -5.50 40.08 9.63
N GLU A 133 -6.75 40.48 9.41
CA GLU A 133 -7.78 39.60 8.81
C GLU A 133 -7.38 39.16 7.42
N ALA A 134 -6.91 40.05 6.57
CA ALA A 134 -6.43 39.73 5.24
C ALA A 134 -5.23 38.78 5.27
N SER A 135 -4.30 38.98 6.19
CA SER A 135 -3.15 38.08 6.38
C SER A 135 -3.59 36.70 6.88
N ASN A 136 -4.50 36.64 7.82
CA ASN A 136 -5.07 35.42 8.37
C ASN A 136 -5.85 34.64 7.28
N ALA A 137 -6.66 35.35 6.48
CA ALA A 137 -7.38 34.77 5.35
C ALA A 137 -6.42 34.15 4.33
N LYS A 138 -5.32 34.84 4.01
CA LYS A 138 -4.26 34.32 3.13
C LYS A 138 -3.59 33.08 3.69
N LEU A 139 -3.26 33.07 4.97
CA LEU A 139 -2.66 31.90 5.65
C LEU A 139 -3.63 30.71 5.70
N LYS A 140 -4.92 30.96 6.00
CA LYS A 140 -5.95 29.92 5.96
C LYS A 140 -6.09 29.30 4.56
N ALA A 141 -6.09 30.14 3.51
CA ALA A 141 -6.15 29.65 2.13
C ALA A 141 -4.90 28.84 1.74
N GLN A 142 -3.70 29.28 2.14
CA GLN A 142 -2.47 28.53 1.93
C GLN A 142 -2.48 27.18 2.68
N GLY A 143 -2.93 27.19 3.93
CA GLY A 143 -3.06 25.97 4.72
C GLY A 143 -4.07 24.98 4.10
N GLN A 144 -5.16 25.50 3.53
CA GLN A 144 -6.13 24.67 2.82
C GLN A 144 -5.53 24.02 1.57
N GLN A 145 -4.78 24.76 0.77
CA GLN A 145 -4.07 24.22 -0.38
C GLN A 145 -3.03 23.15 0.03
N GLN A 146 -2.33 23.35 1.13
CA GLN A 146 -1.39 22.36 1.65
C GLN A 146 -2.10 21.09 2.09
N LEU A 147 -3.24 21.23 2.80
CA LEU A 147 -4.07 20.12 3.22
C LEU A 147 -4.58 19.32 2.02
N GLU A 148 -5.08 19.98 1.00
CA GLU A 148 -5.55 19.32 -0.23
C GLU A 148 -4.43 18.55 -0.95
N ARG A 149 -3.24 19.14 -1.06
CA ARG A 149 -2.06 18.45 -1.64
C ARG A 149 -1.67 17.24 -0.82
N ALA A 150 -1.59 17.37 0.50
CA ALA A 150 -1.24 16.27 1.39
C ALA A 150 -2.28 15.14 1.33
N THR A 151 -3.57 15.47 1.23
CA THR A 151 -4.64 14.49 1.05
C THR A 151 -4.54 13.76 -0.28
N LEU A 152 -4.21 14.48 -1.37
CA LEU A 152 -3.98 13.86 -2.67
C LEU A 152 -2.73 12.95 -2.69
N GLU A 153 -1.66 13.35 -2.03
CA GLU A 153 -0.45 12.55 -1.90
C GLU A 153 -0.71 11.26 -1.10
N GLU A 154 -1.49 11.36 -0.02
CA GLU A 154 -1.89 10.21 0.76
C GLU A 154 -2.76 9.23 -0.05
N GLY A 155 -3.72 9.76 -0.81
CA GLY A 155 -4.52 8.94 -1.73
C GLY A 155 -3.67 8.21 -2.78
N LYS A 156 -2.68 8.89 -3.36
CA LYS A 156 -1.72 8.27 -4.29
C LYS A 156 -0.86 7.20 -3.60
N ARG A 157 -0.44 7.44 -2.36
CA ARG A 157 0.33 6.47 -1.57
C ARG A 157 -0.45 5.17 -1.38
N ILE A 158 -1.71 5.29 -0.97
CA ILE A 158 -2.60 4.12 -0.78
C ILE A 158 -2.79 3.39 -2.09
N GLN A 159 -3.16 4.09 -3.16
CA GLN A 159 -3.36 3.50 -4.48
C GLN A 159 -2.10 2.77 -4.99
N ASN A 160 -0.91 3.36 -4.82
CA ASN A 160 0.33 2.71 -5.20
C ASN A 160 0.60 1.46 -4.36
N THR A 161 0.26 1.47 -3.07
CA THR A 161 0.37 0.29 -2.21
C THR A 161 -0.55 -0.83 -2.69
N GLU A 162 -1.81 -0.53 -3.00
CA GLU A 162 -2.77 -1.50 -3.53
C GLU A 162 -2.30 -2.12 -4.85
N ILE A 163 -1.82 -1.29 -5.79
CA ILE A 163 -1.30 -1.75 -7.09
C ILE A 163 -0.08 -2.65 -6.89
N ASN A 164 0.86 -2.26 -6.04
CA ASN A 164 2.08 -3.02 -5.79
C ASN A 164 1.78 -4.35 -5.10
N GLU A 165 0.90 -4.36 -4.11
CA GLU A 165 0.49 -5.59 -3.42
C GLU A 165 -0.30 -6.51 -4.34
N GLY A 166 -1.22 -5.99 -5.14
CA GLY A 166 -1.93 -6.77 -6.16
C GLY A 166 -0.99 -7.38 -7.20
N ALA A 167 0.03 -6.64 -7.66
CA ALA A 167 1.05 -7.16 -8.55
C ALA A 167 1.91 -8.25 -7.88
N ARG A 168 2.25 -8.09 -6.59
CA ARG A 168 2.97 -9.08 -5.81
C ARG A 168 2.18 -10.39 -5.69
N GLU A 169 0.90 -10.30 -5.38
CA GLU A 169 0.01 -11.46 -5.28
C GLU A 169 -0.13 -12.19 -6.63
N GLN A 170 -0.37 -11.46 -7.71
CA GLN A 170 -0.46 -12.03 -9.06
C GLN A 170 0.84 -12.72 -9.48
N ASN A 171 2.00 -12.12 -9.19
CA ASN A 171 3.29 -12.73 -9.44
C ASN A 171 3.51 -14.00 -8.62
N ALA A 172 3.09 -14.02 -7.36
CA ALA A 172 3.16 -15.21 -6.52
C ALA A 172 2.25 -16.33 -7.06
N MET A 173 1.04 -16.02 -7.48
CA MET A 173 0.13 -16.98 -8.11
C MET A 173 0.69 -17.55 -9.42
N ALA A 174 1.31 -16.69 -10.26
CA ALA A 174 1.94 -17.14 -11.49
C ALA A 174 3.13 -18.09 -11.22
N ARG A 175 4.00 -17.73 -10.27
CA ARG A 175 5.12 -18.58 -9.83
C ARG A 175 4.61 -19.89 -9.22
N GLY A 176 3.55 -19.86 -8.44
CA GLY A 176 2.91 -21.04 -7.85
C GLY A 176 2.39 -21.98 -8.91
N ARG A 177 1.74 -21.48 -9.97
CA ARG A 177 1.28 -22.27 -11.12
C ARG A 177 2.46 -22.89 -11.86
N ALA A 178 3.50 -22.12 -12.16
CA ALA A 178 4.70 -22.62 -12.82
C ALA A 178 5.41 -23.68 -11.97
N PHE A 179 5.50 -23.50 -10.66
CA PHE A 179 6.06 -24.49 -9.75
C PHE A 179 5.28 -25.81 -9.78
N LYS A 180 3.96 -25.76 -9.66
CA LYS A 180 3.09 -26.95 -9.73
C LYS A 180 3.24 -27.66 -11.07
N PHE A 181 3.25 -26.90 -12.18
CA PHE A 181 3.43 -27.46 -13.52
C PHE A 181 4.78 -28.19 -13.66
N ASN A 182 5.89 -27.51 -13.35
CA ASN A 182 7.24 -28.06 -13.48
C ASN A 182 7.43 -29.30 -12.58
N ALA A 183 6.93 -29.26 -11.36
CA ALA A 183 7.04 -30.39 -10.45
C ALA A 183 6.21 -31.60 -10.92
N THR A 184 5.02 -31.37 -11.51
CA THR A 184 4.18 -32.42 -12.09
C THR A 184 4.83 -33.01 -13.31
N GLU A 185 5.37 -32.19 -14.21
CA GLU A 185 6.07 -32.61 -15.42
C GLU A 185 7.32 -33.44 -15.07
N THR A 186 8.12 -32.97 -14.11
CA THR A 186 9.28 -33.72 -13.63
C THR A 186 8.89 -35.09 -13.07
N ARG A 187 7.78 -35.18 -12.32
CA ARG A 187 7.25 -36.45 -11.82
C ARG A 187 6.82 -37.38 -12.95
N GLN A 188 6.13 -36.86 -13.95
CA GLN A 188 5.70 -37.64 -15.11
C GLN A 188 6.89 -38.15 -15.93
N ASN A 189 7.87 -37.31 -16.21
CA ASN A 189 9.09 -37.67 -16.93
C ASN A 189 9.90 -38.74 -16.20
N ASN A 190 10.05 -38.64 -14.89
CA ASN A 190 10.67 -39.67 -14.08
C ASN A 190 9.92 -41.00 -14.16
N LYS A 191 8.57 -40.96 -14.09
CA LYS A 191 7.74 -42.17 -14.24
C LYS A 191 7.92 -42.82 -15.60
N ILE A 192 7.95 -42.06 -16.69
CA ILE A 192 8.18 -42.53 -18.05
C ILE A 192 9.54 -43.21 -18.18
N ASN A 193 10.59 -42.60 -17.62
CA ASN A 193 11.94 -43.14 -17.69
C ASN A 193 12.10 -44.46 -16.92
N TYR A 194 11.36 -44.66 -15.82
CA TYR A 194 11.36 -45.93 -15.09
C TYR A 194 10.54 -47.03 -15.76
N THR A 195 9.66 -46.71 -16.71
CA THR A 195 8.81 -47.69 -17.42
C THR A 195 9.36 -48.11 -18.77
N ARG A 196 10.44 -47.49 -19.26
CA ARG A 196 11.19 -47.87 -20.46
C ARG A 196 12.23 -48.92 -20.12
#